data_9728dc58a10f8421a9e71e002b2b44a4
#
_entry.id   9728dc58a10f8421a9e71e002b2b44a4
#
_cell.length_a   1.000
_cell.length_b   1.000
_cell.length_c   1.000
_cell.angle_alpha   90.00
_cell.angle_beta   90.00
_cell.angle_gamma   90.00
#
_symmetry.space_group_name_H-M   'P 1'
#
loop_
_entity.id
_entity.type
_entity.pdbx_description
1 polymer ?
#
loop_
_entity_poly.entity_id
_entity_poly.type
_entity_poly.pdbx_seq_one_letter_code
_entity_poly.pdbx_strand_id
1 'polypeptide(L)'
;MIRLKTLARSAALAIPLLAVLHAPVYAQRATPAVTPDSAPEIATGYAHKTGKSSQKFMVAAANPLATQAGYQMLKQGGAAIDAAVATQLVLTLVEPQSSGIGGGSFMLYSDGKRVQSYDGRETAPASADEHLFQDADGKAVSREVGVIGGRSVGAPGVLRMLELAHKQHGKLPWKTLFTPAIKLADEGFAVSPRLNALISYDRYLARDPVAKKYFFDDDGKPRPVGYILKNPELARTLREIAAGGADAFYKGRIARDIAAKVASHPTNPGKLTAADIAGYQARERAPVCSDYKAWTVCGAPPPSSGGIAIAQMLGILEVKDISPYKPVDGMPSAEGIHLFSEAGRLAYADRNRYVADTDFVPLPGKGVSAMLDKAYLAQRASLIGERSMGRANYGTPATMQVAWGADTAIDKPSTSHFVAVDAFGGGLSMTTSVEDAFGARQMVDGFMLNNQLTDFSFDSQDADGPIANRVQAGKRPRSAMSPTLVFDKGTQRLVLATGSPGGSAIINYVAKVLVGTLDWQLDVQQAISLPNMGSRNGPTEIEAGRVAPAVIGELKARGHQIRESDQNSGLQGIQRRVVDGKAQWFGGADPRREGIVLGD
;
A
#
# COMPACT_ATOMS: atom_id res chain seq x y z
N MET A 1 50.55 64.65 -69.65
CA MET A 1 49.34 63.82 -69.69
C MET A 1 49.76 62.43 -69.35
N ILE A 2 49.79 62.05 -68.05
CA ILE A 2 50.17 60.72 -67.59
C ILE A 2 49.15 60.30 -66.58
N ARG A 3 48.44 59.20 -66.84
CA ARG A 3 47.45 58.59 -65.93
C ARG A 3 48.12 57.67 -64.99
N LEU A 4 48.05 57.92 -63.68
CA LEU A 4 48.38 56.93 -62.63
C LEU A 4 47.25 55.92 -62.48
N LYS A 5 47.62 54.63 -62.51
CA LYS A 5 46.74 53.53 -62.09
C LYS A 5 47.08 53.17 -60.69
N THR A 6 46.14 53.25 -59.76
CA THR A 6 46.21 52.85 -58.40
C THR A 6 45.76 51.35 -58.29
N LEU A 7 46.65 50.47 -57.79
CA LEU A 7 46.32 49.08 -57.43
C LEU A 7 45.80 49.08 -56.02
N ALA A 8 44.55 48.63 -55.85
CA ALA A 8 43.97 48.31 -54.54
C ALA A 8 44.30 46.87 -54.19
N ARG A 9 44.99 46.63 -53.08
CA ARG A 9 45.20 45.31 -52.46
C ARG A 9 44.05 45.07 -51.52
N SER A 10 43.19 44.08 -51.80
CA SER A 10 42.16 43.59 -50.90
C SER A 10 42.80 42.60 -49.91
N ALA A 11 42.84 42.98 -48.64
CA ALA A 11 43.16 42.05 -47.54
C ALA A 11 41.89 41.30 -47.13
N ALA A 12 41.85 39.98 -47.35
CA ALA A 12 40.78 39.13 -46.86
C ALA A 12 41.03 38.79 -45.38
N LEU A 13 40.22 39.33 -44.49
CA LEU A 13 40.13 38.91 -43.09
C LEU A 13 39.37 37.58 -43.04
N ALA A 14 40.03 36.50 -42.68
CA ALA A 14 39.41 35.22 -42.31
C ALA A 14 38.88 35.31 -40.87
N ILE A 15 37.58 35.35 -40.69
CA ILE A 15 36.90 35.25 -39.40
C ILE A 15 36.72 33.74 -39.11
N PRO A 16 37.27 33.20 -38.01
CA PRO A 16 36.97 31.80 -37.64
C PRO A 16 35.49 31.70 -37.16
N LEU A 17 34.70 30.92 -37.87
CA LEU A 17 33.36 30.52 -37.47
C LEU A 17 33.48 29.59 -36.25
N LEU A 18 33.31 30.10 -35.03
CA LEU A 18 33.07 29.24 -33.84
C LEU A 18 31.70 28.62 -34.01
N ALA A 19 31.68 27.34 -34.39
CA ALA A 19 30.47 26.52 -34.30
C ALA A 19 30.15 26.29 -32.83
N VAL A 20 29.24 27.07 -32.27
CA VAL A 20 28.64 26.79 -30.96
C VAL A 20 27.75 25.57 -31.13
N LEU A 21 28.27 24.40 -30.73
CA LEU A 21 27.47 23.20 -30.58
C LEU A 21 26.41 23.43 -29.49
N HIS A 22 25.22 23.82 -29.92
CA HIS A 22 24.04 23.79 -29.04
C HIS A 22 23.70 22.32 -28.78
N ALA A 23 24.16 21.76 -27.65
CA ALA A 23 23.59 20.54 -27.11
C ALA A 23 22.10 20.81 -26.83
N PRO A 24 21.17 19.96 -27.29
CA PRO A 24 19.78 20.15 -26.97
C PRO A 24 19.63 20.01 -25.43
N VAL A 25 19.32 21.10 -24.77
CA VAL A 25 18.84 21.08 -23.39
C VAL A 25 17.47 20.44 -23.46
N TYR A 26 17.42 19.14 -23.22
CA TYR A 26 16.14 18.46 -22.96
C TYR A 26 15.57 19.10 -21.71
N ALA A 27 14.65 20.02 -21.89
CA ALA A 27 13.82 20.53 -20.81
C ALA A 27 13.08 19.34 -20.20
N GLN A 28 13.53 18.87 -19.02
CA GLN A 28 12.84 17.85 -18.26
C GLN A 28 11.44 18.37 -17.97
N ARG A 29 10.44 17.83 -18.64
CA ARG A 29 9.05 18.17 -18.38
C ARG A 29 8.71 17.71 -16.96
N ALA A 30 8.16 18.62 -16.16
CA ALA A 30 7.67 18.30 -14.82
C ALA A 30 6.63 17.19 -14.89
N THR A 31 6.80 16.15 -14.07
CA THR A 31 5.81 15.08 -13.92
C THR A 31 4.44 15.70 -13.60
N PRO A 32 3.30 15.30 -14.23
CA PRO A 32 1.99 15.88 -13.93
C PRO A 32 1.68 15.83 -12.43
N ALA A 33 1.04 16.87 -11.88
CA ALA A 33 0.68 16.88 -10.47
C ALA A 33 -0.35 15.79 -10.21
N VAL A 34 0.04 14.74 -9.51
CA VAL A 34 -0.95 13.92 -8.81
C VAL A 34 -1.59 14.87 -7.82
N THR A 35 -2.77 15.39 -8.13
CA THR A 35 -3.60 16.06 -7.14
C THR A 35 -4.01 14.97 -6.17
N PRO A 36 -3.49 14.97 -4.92
CA PRO A 36 -3.93 14.01 -3.94
C PRO A 36 -5.40 14.31 -3.69
N ASP A 37 -6.25 13.48 -4.26
CA ASP A 37 -7.66 13.55 -3.95
C ASP A 37 -7.78 13.13 -2.50
N SER A 38 -8.31 14.00 -1.67
CA SER A 38 -8.73 13.83 -0.29
C SER A 38 -7.79 13.05 0.66
N ALA A 39 -7.89 13.35 1.92
CA ALA A 39 -7.37 12.57 3.03
C ALA A 39 -7.68 11.08 2.88
N PRO A 40 -6.84 10.21 3.42
CA PRO A 40 -7.20 8.83 3.69
C PRO A 40 -8.54 8.80 4.40
N GLU A 41 -9.24 7.67 4.27
CA GLU A 41 -10.46 7.31 4.99
C GLU A 41 -10.80 8.22 6.20
N ILE A 42 -12.06 8.64 6.33
CA ILE A 42 -12.47 9.54 7.41
C ILE A 42 -11.96 9.11 8.78
N ALA A 43 -11.52 10.06 9.58
CA ALA A 43 -11.13 9.80 10.95
C ALA A 43 -12.33 9.32 11.77
N THR A 44 -12.13 8.26 12.54
CA THR A 44 -13.17 7.71 13.44
C THR A 44 -12.84 7.94 14.90
N GLY A 45 -11.85 8.77 15.17
CA GLY A 45 -11.38 9.16 16.50
C GLY A 45 -9.90 8.88 16.73
N TYR A 46 -9.42 9.27 17.90
CA TYR A 46 -8.06 9.01 18.38
C TYR A 46 -8.14 8.52 19.82
N ALA A 47 -7.69 7.28 20.05
CA ALA A 47 -7.63 6.70 21.39
C ALA A 47 -6.19 6.37 21.77
N HIS A 48 -5.67 6.96 22.83
CA HIS A 48 -4.32 6.68 23.30
C HIS A 48 -4.14 5.18 23.53
N LYS A 49 -3.03 4.62 23.02
CA LYS A 49 -2.70 3.19 23.16
C LYS A 49 -1.33 3.03 23.78
N THR A 50 -1.22 2.05 24.65
CA THR A 50 0.05 1.59 25.23
C THR A 50 0.51 0.33 24.53
N GLY A 51 1.81 0.22 24.28
CA GLY A 51 2.39 -0.99 23.74
C GLY A 51 2.27 -2.16 24.71
N LYS A 52 2.32 -3.39 24.19
CA LYS A 52 2.23 -4.62 24.97
C LYS A 52 3.46 -5.50 24.76
N SER A 53 4.04 -6.02 25.85
CA SER A 53 5.14 -6.97 25.80
C SER A 53 4.66 -8.42 25.82
N SER A 54 5.45 -9.31 25.20
CA SER A 54 5.21 -10.75 25.16
C SER A 54 6.54 -11.50 24.97
N GLN A 55 6.65 -12.73 25.45
CA GLN A 55 7.87 -13.51 25.33
C GLN A 55 7.84 -14.57 24.21
N LYS A 56 6.67 -15.11 23.89
CA LYS A 56 6.55 -16.26 23.00
C LYS A 56 6.06 -15.90 21.60
N PHE A 57 4.89 -15.29 21.52
CA PHE A 57 4.24 -14.95 20.25
C PHE A 57 3.33 -13.74 20.41
N MET A 58 3.00 -13.11 19.30
CA MET A 58 2.20 -11.88 19.32
C MET A 58 1.48 -11.66 17.99
N VAL A 59 0.29 -11.06 18.06
CA VAL A 59 -0.48 -10.56 16.92
C VAL A 59 -0.90 -9.11 17.18
N ALA A 60 -0.79 -8.25 16.16
CA ALA A 60 -1.41 -6.94 16.14
C ALA A 60 -2.21 -6.79 14.84
N ALA A 61 -3.49 -6.47 14.92
CA ALA A 61 -4.36 -6.34 13.76
C ALA A 61 -5.34 -5.18 13.91
N ALA A 62 -5.96 -4.78 12.78
CA ALA A 62 -6.80 -3.59 12.67
C ALA A 62 -8.08 -3.64 13.52
N ASN A 63 -8.53 -4.83 13.93
CA ASN A 63 -9.75 -5.01 14.71
C ASN A 63 -9.55 -6.01 15.86
N PRO A 64 -10.12 -5.77 17.06
CA PRO A 64 -9.95 -6.65 18.22
C PRO A 64 -10.35 -8.10 18.00
N LEU A 65 -11.46 -8.36 17.31
CA LEU A 65 -11.94 -9.72 17.02
C LEU A 65 -11.00 -10.46 16.06
N ALA A 66 -10.45 -9.75 15.08
CA ALA A 66 -9.47 -10.32 14.16
C ALA A 66 -8.14 -10.62 14.88
N THR A 67 -7.68 -9.71 15.76
CA THR A 67 -6.51 -9.96 16.60
C THR A 67 -6.70 -11.19 17.49
N GLN A 68 -7.90 -11.32 18.09
CA GLN A 68 -8.24 -12.46 18.95
C GLN A 68 -8.22 -13.80 18.16
N ALA A 69 -8.70 -13.79 16.91
CA ALA A 69 -8.69 -14.99 16.07
C ALA A 69 -7.26 -15.46 15.78
N GLY A 70 -6.38 -14.55 15.36
CA GLY A 70 -4.95 -14.85 15.14
C GLY A 70 -4.25 -15.32 16.42
N TYR A 71 -4.49 -14.64 17.54
CA TYR A 71 -3.95 -15.01 18.84
C TYR A 71 -4.39 -16.43 19.27
N GLN A 72 -5.65 -16.80 19.04
CA GLN A 72 -6.14 -18.16 19.34
C GLN A 72 -5.38 -19.24 18.55
N MET A 73 -5.06 -18.98 17.27
CA MET A 73 -4.27 -19.93 16.46
C MET A 73 -2.86 -20.09 17.02
N LEU A 74 -2.17 -19.01 17.39
CA LEU A 74 -0.85 -19.07 18.00
C LEU A 74 -0.89 -19.82 19.35
N LYS A 75 -1.91 -19.57 20.16
CA LYS A 75 -2.10 -20.26 21.45
C LYS A 75 -2.34 -21.76 21.31
N GLN A 76 -2.90 -22.20 20.19
CA GLN A 76 -3.08 -23.62 19.85
C GLN A 76 -1.82 -24.27 19.26
N GLY A 77 -0.68 -23.55 19.21
CA GLY A 77 0.57 -24.03 18.64
C GLY A 77 0.69 -23.82 17.12
N GLY A 78 -0.12 -22.95 16.54
CA GLY A 78 -0.04 -22.56 15.14
C GLY A 78 1.18 -21.70 14.84
N ALA A 79 1.58 -21.66 13.57
CA ALA A 79 2.56 -20.75 13.04
C ALA A 79 1.96 -19.35 12.78
N ALA A 80 2.80 -18.35 12.52
CA ALA A 80 2.34 -17.02 12.14
C ALA A 80 1.42 -17.04 10.92
N ILE A 81 1.63 -17.95 9.96
CA ILE A 81 0.75 -18.15 8.80
C ILE A 81 -0.65 -18.62 9.21
N ASP A 82 -0.77 -19.53 10.20
CA ASP A 82 -2.08 -19.96 10.70
C ASP A 82 -2.84 -18.79 11.31
N ALA A 83 -2.12 -17.95 12.07
CA ALA A 83 -2.69 -16.72 12.63
C ALA A 83 -3.14 -15.75 11.51
N ALA A 84 -2.36 -15.64 10.43
CA ALA A 84 -2.72 -14.78 9.30
C ALA A 84 -4.03 -15.21 8.63
N VAL A 85 -4.21 -16.50 8.37
CA VAL A 85 -5.45 -17.02 7.77
C VAL A 85 -6.65 -16.67 8.65
N ALA A 86 -6.60 -17.00 9.95
CA ALA A 86 -7.72 -16.75 10.85
C ALA A 86 -8.02 -15.26 11.02
N THR A 87 -6.97 -14.41 11.12
CA THR A 87 -7.09 -12.95 11.19
C THR A 87 -7.80 -12.40 9.95
N GLN A 88 -7.34 -12.80 8.74
CA GLN A 88 -7.90 -12.34 7.47
C GLN A 88 -9.37 -12.75 7.30
N LEU A 89 -9.72 -13.96 7.67
CA LEU A 89 -11.11 -14.44 7.57
C LEU A 89 -12.05 -13.63 8.47
N VAL A 90 -11.61 -13.28 9.69
CA VAL A 90 -12.40 -12.44 10.60
C VAL A 90 -12.46 -11.00 10.10
N LEU A 91 -11.37 -10.44 9.53
CA LEU A 91 -11.40 -9.11 8.92
C LEU A 91 -12.45 -8.98 7.80
N THR A 92 -12.72 -10.06 7.05
CA THR A 92 -13.79 -10.09 6.04
C THR A 92 -15.17 -9.75 6.63
N LEU A 93 -15.40 -10.07 7.91
CA LEU A 93 -16.63 -9.77 8.65
C LEU A 93 -16.62 -8.39 9.28
N VAL A 94 -15.54 -8.09 10.03
CA VAL A 94 -15.52 -6.95 10.97
C VAL A 94 -14.93 -5.68 10.36
N GLU A 95 -14.23 -5.81 9.24
CA GLU A 95 -13.69 -4.70 8.42
C GLU A 95 -14.06 -4.85 6.92
N PRO A 96 -15.34 -5.13 6.57
CA PRO A 96 -15.75 -5.36 5.18
C PRO A 96 -15.55 -4.14 4.28
N GLN A 97 -15.48 -2.95 4.86
CA GLN A 97 -15.15 -1.71 4.16
C GLN A 97 -13.69 -1.64 3.73
N SER A 98 -12.80 -2.42 4.34
CA SER A 98 -11.36 -2.29 4.15
C SER A 98 -10.74 -3.48 3.44
N SER A 99 -11.16 -4.70 3.75
CA SER A 99 -10.53 -5.93 3.25
C SER A 99 -11.46 -7.14 3.32
N GLY A 100 -11.11 -8.21 2.61
CA GLY A 100 -11.88 -9.44 2.66
C GLY A 100 -11.43 -10.46 1.61
N ILE A 101 -12.09 -11.62 1.61
CA ILE A 101 -11.80 -12.71 0.66
C ILE A 101 -12.15 -12.35 -0.79
N GLY A 102 -12.92 -11.30 -1.02
CA GLY A 102 -13.22 -10.76 -2.35
C GLY A 102 -12.17 -9.77 -2.87
N GLY A 103 -11.04 -9.61 -2.18
CA GLY A 103 -9.95 -8.67 -2.50
C GLY A 103 -8.60 -9.32 -2.72
N GLY A 104 -7.54 -8.50 -2.55
CA GLY A 104 -6.15 -8.91 -2.69
C GLY A 104 -5.25 -8.51 -1.54
N SER A 105 -3.99 -8.94 -1.61
CA SER A 105 -3.04 -8.72 -0.53
C SER A 105 -1.60 -8.90 -0.96
N PHE A 106 -0.68 -8.34 -0.16
CA PHE A 106 0.73 -8.69 -0.14
C PHE A 106 1.14 -9.10 1.27
N MET A 107 1.94 -10.14 1.35
CA MET A 107 2.47 -10.65 2.62
C MET A 107 3.96 -10.91 2.51
N LEU A 108 4.72 -10.42 3.49
CA LEU A 108 6.07 -10.88 3.76
C LEU A 108 6.02 -11.87 4.91
N TYR A 109 6.75 -12.96 4.77
CA TYR A 109 6.91 -13.98 5.79
C TYR A 109 8.37 -14.37 5.95
N SER A 110 8.81 -14.53 7.19
CA SER A 110 10.10 -15.10 7.53
C SER A 110 9.90 -16.33 8.40
N ASP A 111 10.55 -17.43 8.06
CA ASP A 111 10.60 -18.65 8.88
C ASP A 111 11.78 -18.63 9.89
N GLY A 112 12.44 -17.45 10.03
CA GLY A 112 13.65 -17.26 10.83
C GLY A 112 14.94 -17.57 10.08
N LYS A 113 14.88 -18.07 8.84
CA LYS A 113 16.03 -18.39 7.99
C LYS A 113 16.01 -17.64 6.65
N ARG A 114 14.86 -17.52 6.03
CA ARG A 114 14.65 -16.83 4.74
C ARG A 114 13.43 -15.94 4.79
N VAL A 115 13.41 -14.95 3.90
CA VAL A 115 12.26 -14.06 3.71
C VAL A 115 11.60 -14.40 2.37
N GLN A 116 10.28 -14.55 2.39
CA GLN A 116 9.45 -14.82 1.22
C GLN A 116 8.41 -13.70 1.08
N SER A 117 8.10 -13.34 -0.16
CA SER A 117 7.03 -12.40 -0.47
C SER A 117 5.93 -13.13 -1.24
N TYR A 118 4.71 -13.06 -0.74
CA TYR A 118 3.53 -13.62 -1.38
C TYR A 118 2.67 -12.51 -1.97
N ASP A 119 2.39 -12.65 -3.27
CA ASP A 119 1.58 -11.73 -4.06
C ASP A 119 0.21 -12.37 -4.34
N GLY A 120 -0.79 -11.86 -3.65
CA GLY A 120 -2.21 -12.15 -3.83
C GLY A 120 -2.95 -10.95 -4.45
N ARG A 121 -2.27 -10.11 -5.25
CA ARG A 121 -2.88 -8.99 -5.95
C ARG A 121 -3.86 -9.46 -6.99
N GLU A 122 -4.95 -8.75 -7.17
CA GLU A 122 -5.97 -9.04 -8.18
C GLU A 122 -5.40 -8.95 -9.60
N THR A 123 -5.94 -9.74 -10.51
CA THR A 123 -5.61 -9.65 -11.93
C THR A 123 -6.78 -9.09 -12.72
N ALA A 124 -6.46 -8.30 -13.75
CA ALA A 124 -7.45 -7.87 -14.74
C ALA A 124 -8.01 -9.09 -15.50
N PRO A 125 -9.31 -9.08 -15.90
CA PRO A 125 -9.87 -10.15 -16.72
C PRO A 125 -9.13 -10.31 -18.05
N ALA A 126 -9.21 -11.50 -18.66
CA ALA A 126 -8.60 -11.79 -19.96
C ALA A 126 -9.12 -10.90 -21.10
N SER A 127 -10.33 -10.36 -20.95
CA SER A 127 -10.94 -9.41 -21.89
C SER A 127 -10.65 -7.94 -21.61
N ALA A 128 -9.83 -7.62 -20.58
CA ALA A 128 -9.48 -6.24 -20.25
C ALA A 128 -8.42 -5.72 -21.23
N ASP A 129 -8.61 -4.47 -21.63
CA ASP A 129 -7.69 -3.72 -22.46
C ASP A 129 -7.51 -2.30 -21.93
N GLU A 130 -6.74 -1.48 -22.61
CA GLU A 130 -6.42 -0.10 -22.23
C GLU A 130 -7.63 0.85 -22.23
N HIS A 131 -8.77 0.43 -22.78
CA HIS A 131 -10.02 1.19 -22.82
C HIS A 131 -10.96 0.86 -21.65
N LEU A 132 -10.55 -0.02 -20.71
CA LEU A 132 -11.39 -0.44 -19.58
C LEU A 132 -12.03 0.73 -18.82
N PHE A 133 -11.32 1.82 -18.65
CA PHE A 133 -11.77 3.03 -17.94
C PHE A 133 -12.02 4.22 -18.87
N GLN A 134 -12.36 3.97 -20.13
CA GLN A 134 -12.73 5.00 -21.08
C GLN A 134 -14.22 4.91 -21.42
N ASP A 135 -14.81 6.04 -21.81
CA ASP A 135 -16.14 6.14 -22.39
C ASP A 135 -16.13 5.85 -23.90
N ALA A 136 -17.28 6.00 -24.55
CA ALA A 136 -17.41 5.77 -25.99
C ALA A 136 -16.59 6.74 -26.86
N ASP A 137 -16.23 7.90 -26.31
CA ASP A 137 -15.41 8.92 -26.98
C ASP A 137 -13.90 8.73 -26.72
N GLY A 138 -13.50 7.67 -26.00
CA GLY A 138 -12.14 7.36 -25.64
C GLY A 138 -11.58 8.23 -24.49
N LYS A 139 -12.44 8.96 -23.78
CA LYS A 139 -12.05 9.77 -22.64
C LYS A 139 -12.13 8.94 -21.35
N ALA A 140 -11.20 9.18 -20.41
CA ALA A 140 -11.25 8.58 -19.10
C ALA A 140 -12.58 8.87 -18.40
N VAL A 141 -13.25 7.83 -17.90
CA VAL A 141 -14.47 8.00 -17.10
C VAL A 141 -14.16 8.67 -15.78
N SER A 142 -15.16 9.28 -15.13
CA SER A 142 -14.96 9.79 -13.77
C SER A 142 -14.57 8.65 -12.82
N ARG A 143 -13.80 8.97 -11.79
CA ARG A 143 -13.38 7.95 -10.82
C ARG A 143 -14.58 7.28 -10.13
N GLU A 144 -15.64 8.01 -9.86
CA GLU A 144 -16.88 7.46 -9.29
C GLU A 144 -17.47 6.36 -10.20
N VAL A 145 -17.57 6.62 -11.51
CA VAL A 145 -18.02 5.64 -12.49
C VAL A 145 -17.04 4.47 -12.58
N GLY A 146 -15.73 4.73 -12.48
CA GLY A 146 -14.72 3.67 -12.47
C GLY A 146 -14.85 2.73 -11.28
N VAL A 147 -15.10 3.26 -10.07
CA VAL A 147 -15.11 2.50 -8.81
C VAL A 147 -16.36 1.63 -8.63
N ILE A 148 -17.56 2.19 -8.90
CA ILE A 148 -18.83 1.55 -8.52
C ILE A 148 -19.30 0.60 -9.61
N GLY A 149 -19.46 -0.67 -9.26
CA GLY A 149 -19.98 -1.70 -10.15
C GLY A 149 -18.97 -2.72 -10.60
N GLY A 150 -19.35 -3.55 -11.58
CA GLY A 150 -18.58 -4.72 -12.01
C GLY A 150 -17.29 -4.40 -12.76
N ARG A 151 -17.20 -3.24 -13.45
CA ARG A 151 -16.07 -2.84 -14.31
C ARG A 151 -14.72 -2.92 -13.60
N SER A 152 -14.68 -2.49 -12.33
CA SER A 152 -13.47 -2.36 -11.52
C SER A 152 -13.04 -3.64 -10.79
N VAL A 153 -13.86 -4.69 -10.85
CA VAL A 153 -13.59 -5.93 -10.11
C VAL A 153 -12.52 -6.75 -10.79
N GLY A 154 -11.40 -6.97 -10.09
CA GLY A 154 -10.36 -7.91 -10.50
C GLY A 154 -10.58 -9.30 -9.88
N ALA A 155 -9.94 -10.32 -10.44
CA ALA A 155 -9.99 -11.67 -9.89
C ALA A 155 -9.36 -11.68 -8.48
N PRO A 156 -10.12 -12.05 -7.42
CA PRO A 156 -9.64 -11.98 -6.04
C PRO A 156 -8.45 -12.90 -5.78
N GLY A 157 -7.48 -12.44 -4.98
CA GLY A 157 -6.23 -13.17 -4.77
C GLY A 157 -5.96 -13.67 -3.35
N VAL A 158 -6.62 -13.09 -2.34
CA VAL A 158 -6.34 -13.32 -0.91
C VAL A 158 -6.32 -14.81 -0.56
N LEU A 159 -7.39 -15.55 -0.87
CA LEU A 159 -7.50 -16.95 -0.46
C LEU A 159 -6.46 -17.86 -1.12
N ARG A 160 -6.18 -17.65 -2.41
CA ARG A 160 -5.17 -18.45 -3.11
C ARG A 160 -3.77 -18.18 -2.56
N MET A 161 -3.48 -16.93 -2.20
CA MET A 161 -2.21 -16.58 -1.57
C MET A 161 -2.07 -17.20 -0.18
N LEU A 162 -3.11 -17.12 0.65
CA LEU A 162 -3.09 -17.71 1.98
C LEU A 162 -2.98 -19.24 1.94
N GLU A 163 -3.68 -19.90 1.01
CA GLU A 163 -3.55 -21.34 0.82
C GLU A 163 -2.14 -21.74 0.39
N LEU A 164 -1.52 -20.98 -0.54
CA LEU A 164 -0.14 -21.20 -0.97
C LEU A 164 0.84 -21.13 0.22
N ALA A 165 0.75 -20.06 1.01
CA ALA A 165 1.59 -19.89 2.19
C ALA A 165 1.32 -20.94 3.27
N HIS A 166 0.05 -21.28 3.51
CA HIS A 166 -0.33 -22.30 4.48
C HIS A 166 0.18 -23.68 4.11
N LYS A 167 0.13 -24.08 2.83
CA LYS A 167 0.70 -25.35 2.37
C LYS A 167 2.21 -25.48 2.62
N GLN A 168 2.93 -24.36 2.64
CA GLN A 168 4.37 -24.31 2.87
C GLN A 168 4.74 -24.24 4.36
N HIS A 169 3.96 -23.53 5.18
CA HIS A 169 4.36 -23.10 6.51
C HIS A 169 3.30 -23.31 7.60
N GLY A 170 2.06 -23.66 7.24
CA GLY A 170 0.99 -23.91 8.21
C GLY A 170 1.30 -25.10 9.11
N LYS A 171 0.88 -25.03 10.37
CA LYS A 171 1.00 -26.09 11.37
C LYS A 171 -0.34 -26.66 11.81
N LEU A 172 -1.39 -25.84 11.81
CA LEU A 172 -2.74 -26.26 12.13
C LEU A 172 -3.48 -26.72 10.87
N PRO A 173 -4.44 -27.66 10.98
CA PRO A 173 -5.27 -28.05 9.85
C PRO A 173 -6.02 -26.83 9.26
N TRP A 174 -6.04 -26.70 7.93
CA TRP A 174 -6.71 -25.62 7.21
C TRP A 174 -8.11 -25.31 7.74
N LYS A 175 -8.93 -26.36 7.91
CA LYS A 175 -10.32 -26.25 8.41
C LYS A 175 -10.40 -25.56 9.78
N THR A 176 -9.44 -25.77 10.65
CA THR A 176 -9.40 -25.19 12.01
C THR A 176 -9.34 -23.66 11.96
N LEU A 177 -8.64 -23.11 10.97
CA LEU A 177 -8.40 -21.67 10.83
C LEU A 177 -9.67 -20.87 10.51
N PHE A 178 -10.70 -21.54 10.01
CA PHE A 178 -12.00 -20.93 9.66
C PHE A 178 -12.96 -20.85 10.85
N THR A 179 -12.71 -21.62 11.91
CA THR A 179 -13.63 -21.72 13.05
C THR A 179 -13.99 -20.39 13.69
N PRO A 180 -13.07 -19.45 13.96
CA PRO A 180 -13.42 -18.16 14.56
C PRO A 180 -14.34 -17.33 13.67
N ALA A 181 -14.05 -17.25 12.36
CA ALA A 181 -14.84 -16.47 11.41
C ALA A 181 -16.24 -17.08 11.20
N ILE A 182 -16.34 -18.41 11.06
CA ILE A 182 -17.63 -19.11 10.93
C ILE A 182 -18.48 -18.85 12.17
N LYS A 183 -17.91 -18.96 13.37
CA LYS A 183 -18.62 -18.70 14.62
C LYS A 183 -19.16 -17.27 14.68
N LEU A 184 -18.33 -16.27 14.36
CA LEU A 184 -18.77 -14.86 14.34
C LEU A 184 -19.82 -14.59 13.27
N ALA A 185 -19.76 -15.27 12.13
CA ALA A 185 -20.75 -15.13 11.06
C ALA A 185 -22.13 -15.69 11.47
N ASP A 186 -22.15 -16.82 12.19
CA ASP A 186 -23.39 -17.46 12.67
C ASP A 186 -24.00 -16.74 13.88
N GLU A 187 -23.17 -16.49 14.91
CA GLU A 187 -23.63 -15.92 16.18
C GLU A 187 -23.78 -14.40 16.10
N GLY A 188 -23.03 -13.76 15.21
CA GLY A 188 -22.97 -12.32 15.02
C GLY A 188 -21.86 -11.65 15.81
N PHE A 189 -21.58 -10.41 15.45
CA PHE A 189 -20.63 -9.51 16.12
C PHE A 189 -21.26 -8.11 16.26
N ALA A 190 -20.82 -7.36 17.26
CA ALA A 190 -21.32 -6.01 17.47
C ALA A 190 -20.75 -5.06 16.41
N VAL A 191 -21.62 -4.30 15.75
CA VAL A 191 -21.20 -3.20 14.83
C VAL A 191 -20.37 -2.21 15.62
N SER A 192 -19.13 -1.99 15.17
CA SER A 192 -18.22 -1.06 15.82
C SER A 192 -18.53 0.41 15.48
N PRO A 193 -18.06 1.38 16.27
CA PRO A 193 -18.16 2.80 15.93
C PRO A 193 -17.60 3.12 14.56
N ARG A 194 -16.45 2.50 14.20
CA ARG A 194 -15.80 2.69 12.92
C ARG A 194 -16.64 2.13 11.77
N LEU A 195 -17.12 0.90 11.88
CA LEU A 195 -17.97 0.29 10.84
C LEU A 195 -19.23 1.11 10.60
N ASN A 196 -19.93 1.51 11.68
CA ASN A 196 -21.13 2.36 11.58
C ASN A 196 -20.83 3.71 10.89
N ALA A 197 -19.74 4.39 11.27
CA ALA A 197 -19.36 5.67 10.67
C ALA A 197 -19.09 5.53 9.15
N LEU A 198 -18.40 4.47 8.72
CA LEU A 198 -18.07 4.25 7.32
C LEU A 198 -19.30 3.83 6.49
N ILE A 199 -20.22 3.02 7.05
CA ILE A 199 -21.53 2.75 6.41
C ILE A 199 -22.31 4.06 6.23
N SER A 200 -22.33 4.92 7.26
CA SER A 200 -23.06 6.19 7.24
C SER A 200 -22.49 7.17 6.20
N TYR A 201 -21.17 7.14 5.98
CA TYR A 201 -20.49 8.03 5.05
C TYR A 201 -20.64 7.60 3.59
N ASP A 202 -20.79 6.29 3.32
CA ASP A 202 -20.85 5.77 1.95
C ASP A 202 -22.22 6.03 1.31
N ARG A 203 -22.20 6.74 0.16
CA ARG A 203 -23.43 7.17 -0.56
C ARG A 203 -23.96 6.12 -1.52
N TYR A 204 -23.21 5.05 -1.76
CA TYR A 204 -23.46 4.10 -2.85
C TYR A 204 -23.74 2.69 -2.36
N LEU A 205 -23.31 2.35 -1.15
CA LEU A 205 -23.44 0.99 -0.58
C LEU A 205 -24.90 0.50 -0.58
N ALA A 206 -25.85 1.39 -0.25
CA ALA A 206 -27.27 1.06 -0.23
C ALA A 206 -27.90 0.84 -1.62
N ARG A 207 -27.18 1.10 -2.72
CA ARG A 207 -27.66 0.83 -4.08
C ARG A 207 -27.63 -0.65 -4.44
N ASP A 208 -26.74 -1.43 -3.81
CA ASP A 208 -26.73 -2.89 -3.93
C ASP A 208 -27.77 -3.48 -2.97
N PRO A 209 -28.79 -4.22 -3.46
CA PRO A 209 -29.87 -4.74 -2.61
C PRO A 209 -29.38 -5.68 -1.52
N VAL A 210 -28.31 -6.46 -1.77
CA VAL A 210 -27.76 -7.41 -0.81
C VAL A 210 -27.02 -6.66 0.30
N ALA A 211 -26.16 -5.71 -0.06
CA ALA A 211 -25.47 -4.86 0.89
C ALA A 211 -26.45 -3.99 1.70
N LYS A 212 -27.50 -3.44 1.06
CA LYS A 212 -28.55 -2.67 1.75
C LYS A 212 -29.21 -3.51 2.84
N LYS A 213 -29.66 -4.72 2.51
CA LYS A 213 -30.30 -5.63 3.48
C LYS A 213 -29.37 -5.97 4.65
N TYR A 214 -28.09 -6.08 4.41
CA TYR A 214 -27.10 -6.48 5.41
C TYR A 214 -26.72 -5.32 6.35
N PHE A 215 -26.35 -4.17 5.78
CA PHE A 215 -25.77 -3.04 6.51
C PHE A 215 -26.79 -2.01 7.04
N PHE A 216 -28.01 -2.02 6.51
CA PHE A 216 -29.03 -1.03 6.85
C PHE A 216 -30.26 -1.68 7.49
N ASP A 217 -31.02 -0.91 8.25
CA ASP A 217 -32.33 -1.29 8.78
C ASP A 217 -33.45 -1.06 7.73
N ASP A 218 -34.67 -1.37 8.11
CA ASP A 218 -35.82 -1.26 7.22
C ASP A 218 -36.17 0.22 6.87
N ASP A 219 -35.73 1.17 7.70
CA ASP A 219 -35.87 2.61 7.45
C ASP A 219 -34.72 3.14 6.54
N GLY A 220 -33.79 2.29 6.14
CA GLY A 220 -32.62 2.65 5.32
C GLY A 220 -31.52 3.38 6.11
N LYS A 221 -31.52 3.28 7.44
CA LYS A 221 -30.47 3.81 8.30
C LYS A 221 -29.39 2.75 8.52
N PRO A 222 -28.10 3.14 8.64
CA PRO A 222 -27.03 2.21 9.01
C PRO A 222 -27.34 1.47 10.32
N ARG A 223 -27.05 0.16 10.38
CA ARG A 223 -27.17 -0.61 11.63
C ARG A 223 -26.40 0.11 12.73
N PRO A 224 -27.04 0.38 13.91
CA PRO A 224 -26.41 1.20 14.95
C PRO A 224 -25.23 0.49 15.61
N VAL A 225 -24.35 1.28 16.23
CA VAL A 225 -23.25 0.76 17.07
C VAL A 225 -23.80 -0.20 18.12
N GLY A 226 -23.16 -1.37 18.25
CA GLY A 226 -23.58 -2.42 19.18
C GLY A 226 -24.65 -3.38 18.61
N TYR A 227 -25.24 -3.11 17.44
CA TYR A 227 -26.13 -4.06 16.79
C TYR A 227 -25.39 -5.38 16.48
N ILE A 228 -26.00 -6.50 16.80
CA ILE A 228 -25.40 -7.83 16.53
C ILE A 228 -25.67 -8.21 15.08
N LEU A 229 -24.64 -8.04 14.26
CA LEU A 229 -24.71 -8.27 12.82
C LEU A 229 -24.31 -9.73 12.52
N LYS A 230 -25.25 -10.52 11.98
CA LYS A 230 -25.05 -11.91 11.57
C LYS A 230 -24.90 -12.03 10.07
N ASN A 231 -24.08 -12.95 9.61
CA ASN A 231 -23.83 -13.20 8.19
C ASN A 231 -23.89 -14.70 7.84
N PRO A 232 -25.06 -15.31 7.83
CA PRO A 232 -25.20 -16.74 7.56
C PRO A 232 -24.75 -17.13 6.13
N GLU A 233 -24.81 -16.21 5.18
CA GLU A 233 -24.32 -16.45 3.81
C GLU A 233 -22.80 -16.61 3.81
N LEU A 234 -22.06 -15.72 4.50
CA LEU A 234 -20.62 -15.88 4.64
C LEU A 234 -20.26 -17.10 5.44
N ALA A 235 -21.01 -17.46 6.49
CA ALA A 235 -20.79 -18.69 7.24
C ALA A 235 -20.84 -19.93 6.34
N ARG A 236 -21.84 -19.99 5.43
CA ARG A 236 -21.94 -21.07 4.43
C ARG A 236 -20.73 -21.07 3.50
N THR A 237 -20.38 -19.93 2.94
CA THR A 237 -19.23 -19.74 2.05
C THR A 237 -17.92 -20.18 2.71
N LEU A 238 -17.69 -19.77 3.95
CA LEU A 238 -16.50 -20.16 4.71
C LEU A 238 -16.45 -21.66 5.00
N ARG A 239 -17.60 -22.31 5.25
CA ARG A 239 -17.66 -23.77 5.40
C ARG A 239 -17.30 -24.53 4.12
N GLU A 240 -17.78 -24.04 2.97
CA GLU A 240 -17.43 -24.61 1.66
C GLU A 240 -15.91 -24.51 1.43
N ILE A 241 -15.30 -23.35 1.70
CA ILE A 241 -13.85 -23.13 1.54
C ILE A 241 -13.05 -23.94 2.57
N ALA A 242 -13.51 -24.03 3.81
CA ALA A 242 -12.86 -24.84 4.85
C ALA A 242 -12.82 -26.34 4.50
N ALA A 243 -13.85 -26.84 3.83
CA ALA A 243 -13.95 -28.25 3.42
C ALA A 243 -13.21 -28.54 2.11
N GLY A 244 -13.30 -27.67 1.11
CA GLY A 244 -12.80 -27.88 -0.24
C GLY A 244 -11.49 -27.16 -0.59
N GLY A 245 -10.86 -26.46 0.39
CA GLY A 245 -9.71 -25.61 0.12
C GLY A 245 -10.08 -24.38 -0.70
N ALA A 246 -9.08 -23.64 -1.16
CA ALA A 246 -9.31 -22.46 -1.99
C ALA A 246 -10.00 -22.81 -3.33
N ASP A 247 -9.88 -24.05 -3.82
CA ASP A 247 -10.56 -24.46 -5.07
C ASP A 247 -12.09 -24.33 -4.99
N ALA A 248 -12.70 -24.46 -3.81
CA ALA A 248 -14.12 -24.21 -3.62
C ALA A 248 -14.52 -22.76 -3.95
N PHE A 249 -13.64 -21.80 -3.69
CA PHE A 249 -13.84 -20.41 -4.07
C PHE A 249 -13.58 -20.17 -5.56
N TYR A 250 -12.48 -20.69 -6.09
CA TYR A 250 -12.00 -20.34 -7.44
C TYR A 250 -12.65 -21.14 -8.58
N LYS A 251 -13.08 -22.39 -8.32
CA LYS A 251 -13.57 -23.30 -9.38
C LYS A 251 -15.03 -23.72 -9.20
N GLY A 252 -15.68 -23.31 -8.11
CA GLY A 252 -17.01 -23.78 -7.72
C GLY A 252 -18.16 -22.80 -8.01
N ARG A 253 -19.18 -22.92 -7.18
CA ARG A 253 -20.36 -22.06 -7.15
C ARG A 253 -19.95 -20.60 -6.94
N ILE A 254 -19.08 -20.32 -5.97
CA ILE A 254 -18.68 -18.97 -5.56
C ILE A 254 -18.09 -18.20 -6.75
N ALA A 255 -17.22 -18.81 -7.56
CA ALA A 255 -16.66 -18.15 -8.75
C ALA A 255 -17.75 -17.78 -9.78
N ARG A 256 -18.76 -18.64 -9.98
CA ARG A 256 -19.89 -18.34 -10.86
C ARG A 256 -20.77 -17.21 -10.31
N ASP A 257 -21.02 -17.21 -9.01
CA ASP A 257 -21.83 -16.19 -8.35
C ASP A 257 -21.13 -14.80 -8.39
N ILE A 258 -19.81 -14.75 -8.21
CA ILE A 258 -19.00 -13.54 -8.42
C ILE A 258 -19.12 -13.05 -9.86
N ALA A 259 -18.91 -13.92 -10.85
CA ALA A 259 -18.97 -13.54 -12.27
C ALA A 259 -20.35 -13.03 -12.65
N ALA A 260 -21.43 -13.71 -12.19
CA ALA A 260 -22.80 -13.28 -12.41
C ALA A 260 -23.09 -11.92 -11.76
N LYS A 261 -22.64 -11.70 -10.52
CA LYS A 261 -22.80 -10.42 -9.82
C LYS A 261 -22.10 -9.27 -10.55
N VAL A 262 -20.88 -9.49 -11.00
CA VAL A 262 -20.08 -8.52 -11.77
C VAL A 262 -20.76 -8.16 -13.10
N ALA A 263 -21.27 -9.14 -13.83
CA ALA A 263 -21.92 -8.94 -15.12
C ALA A 263 -23.31 -8.31 -15.01
N SER A 264 -24.00 -8.46 -13.87
CA SER A 264 -25.39 -8.02 -13.69
C SER A 264 -25.54 -6.59 -13.17
N HIS A 265 -24.44 -5.84 -12.95
CA HIS A 265 -24.58 -4.46 -12.46
C HIS A 265 -25.33 -3.58 -13.48
N PRO A 266 -26.40 -2.88 -13.08
CA PRO A 266 -27.36 -2.28 -14.01
C PRO A 266 -26.77 -1.15 -14.87
N THR A 267 -25.80 -0.42 -14.37
CA THR A 267 -25.24 0.77 -15.06
C THR A 267 -23.77 0.64 -15.39
N ASN A 268 -23.03 -0.29 -14.77
CA ASN A 268 -21.59 -0.45 -14.93
C ASN A 268 -21.20 -1.94 -14.82
N PRO A 269 -21.67 -2.81 -15.71
CA PRO A 269 -21.32 -4.22 -15.70
C PRO A 269 -19.83 -4.42 -15.98
N GLY A 270 -19.26 -5.46 -15.36
CA GLY A 270 -17.87 -5.84 -15.58
C GLY A 270 -17.73 -7.05 -16.50
N LYS A 271 -16.48 -7.34 -16.87
CA LYS A 271 -16.14 -8.41 -17.80
C LYS A 271 -15.44 -9.61 -17.12
N LEU A 272 -15.32 -9.62 -15.79
CA LEU A 272 -14.69 -10.72 -15.05
C LEU A 272 -15.54 -11.99 -15.18
N THR A 273 -14.94 -13.07 -15.67
CA THR A 273 -15.61 -14.36 -15.87
C THR A 273 -15.22 -15.39 -14.81
N ALA A 274 -16.01 -16.45 -14.66
CA ALA A 274 -15.65 -17.57 -13.81
C ALA A 274 -14.35 -18.27 -14.26
N ALA A 275 -14.01 -18.19 -15.56
CA ALA A 275 -12.75 -18.71 -16.09
C ALA A 275 -11.55 -17.86 -15.65
N ASP A 276 -11.68 -16.52 -15.61
CA ASP A 276 -10.64 -15.64 -15.09
C ASP A 276 -10.36 -15.93 -13.61
N ILE A 277 -11.42 -16.13 -12.82
CA ILE A 277 -11.32 -16.48 -11.40
C ILE A 277 -10.66 -17.85 -11.23
N ALA A 278 -11.11 -18.86 -11.99
CA ALA A 278 -10.55 -20.22 -11.92
C ALA A 278 -9.07 -20.28 -12.35
N GLY A 279 -8.67 -19.42 -13.27
CA GLY A 279 -7.30 -19.30 -13.77
C GLY A 279 -6.36 -18.51 -12.84
N TYR A 280 -6.88 -17.86 -11.79
CA TYR A 280 -6.07 -17.03 -10.90
C TYR A 280 -4.98 -17.84 -10.18
N GLN A 281 -3.77 -17.28 -10.15
CA GLN A 281 -2.62 -17.85 -9.46
C GLN A 281 -1.97 -16.80 -8.57
N ALA A 282 -1.84 -17.09 -7.27
CA ALA A 282 -0.97 -16.33 -6.40
C ALA A 282 0.50 -16.57 -6.76
N ARG A 283 1.36 -15.60 -6.50
CA ARG A 283 2.80 -15.69 -6.82
C ARG A 283 3.63 -15.61 -5.54
N GLU A 284 4.67 -16.44 -5.47
CA GLU A 284 5.80 -16.20 -4.58
C GLU A 284 6.83 -15.40 -5.38
N ARG A 285 7.28 -14.26 -4.84
CA ARG A 285 8.25 -13.36 -5.47
C ARG A 285 9.44 -13.13 -4.55
N ALA A 286 10.60 -12.83 -5.11
CA ALA A 286 11.74 -12.39 -4.30
C ALA A 286 11.42 -11.04 -3.64
N PRO A 287 11.56 -10.90 -2.31
CA PRO A 287 11.32 -9.63 -1.63
C PRO A 287 12.34 -8.56 -2.09
N VAL A 288 11.96 -7.30 -1.99
CA VAL A 288 12.91 -6.18 -2.12
C VAL A 288 13.56 -5.96 -0.78
N CYS A 289 14.79 -6.43 -0.63
CA CYS A 289 15.58 -6.20 0.59
C CYS A 289 16.73 -5.23 0.29
N SER A 290 16.94 -4.26 1.18
CA SER A 290 18.03 -3.29 1.11
C SER A 290 18.67 -3.10 2.48
N ASP A 291 19.97 -2.84 2.46
CA ASP A 291 20.70 -2.48 3.68
C ASP A 291 20.43 -1.01 4.02
N TYR A 292 20.13 -0.77 5.27
CA TYR A 292 19.97 0.55 5.87
C TYR A 292 20.71 0.58 7.23
N LYS A 293 21.83 1.28 7.31
CA LYS A 293 22.69 1.31 8.51
C LYS A 293 23.00 -0.11 9.03
N ALA A 294 22.61 -0.42 10.26
CA ALA A 294 22.79 -1.73 10.89
C ALA A 294 21.68 -2.75 10.54
N TRP A 295 20.78 -2.41 9.66
CA TRP A 295 19.56 -3.18 9.39
C TRP A 295 19.48 -3.64 7.93
N THR A 296 18.79 -4.76 7.72
CA THR A 296 18.28 -5.16 6.40
C THR A 296 16.76 -4.97 6.43
N VAL A 297 16.24 -4.09 5.57
CA VAL A 297 14.83 -3.78 5.43
C VAL A 297 14.28 -4.48 4.20
N CYS A 298 13.28 -5.34 4.38
CA CYS A 298 12.62 -6.10 3.32
C CYS A 298 11.17 -5.64 3.13
N GLY A 299 10.77 -5.33 1.90
CA GLY A 299 9.44 -4.94 1.48
C GLY A 299 8.90 -5.80 0.33
N ALA A 300 7.60 -5.68 0.04
CA ALA A 300 6.99 -6.37 -1.09
C ALA A 300 7.53 -5.84 -2.42
N PRO A 301 7.83 -6.73 -3.39
CA PRO A 301 8.27 -6.35 -4.73
C PRO A 301 7.09 -5.88 -5.60
N PRO A 302 7.35 -5.30 -6.79
CA PRO A 302 6.30 -5.04 -7.77
C PRO A 302 5.42 -6.27 -8.05
N PRO A 303 4.09 -6.07 -8.23
CA PRO A 303 3.38 -4.81 -8.47
C PRO A 303 3.17 -3.94 -7.23
N SER A 304 3.60 -4.33 -6.01
CA SER A 304 3.73 -3.37 -4.93
C SER A 304 4.89 -2.40 -5.22
N SER A 305 4.63 -1.13 -5.05
CA SER A 305 5.65 -0.08 -5.16
C SER A 305 6.31 0.24 -3.81
N GLY A 306 5.74 -0.28 -2.72
CA GLY A 306 6.15 0.08 -1.38
C GLY A 306 7.58 -0.31 -1.03
N GLY A 307 7.99 -1.52 -1.38
CA GLY A 307 9.35 -1.99 -1.08
C GLY A 307 10.43 -1.12 -1.72
N ILE A 308 10.27 -0.78 -3.01
CA ILE A 308 11.22 0.10 -3.72
C ILE A 308 11.18 1.52 -3.17
N ALA A 309 9.99 2.11 -3.04
CA ALA A 309 9.86 3.51 -2.62
C ALA A 309 10.37 3.74 -1.19
N ILE A 310 10.07 2.84 -0.25
CA ILE A 310 10.60 2.92 1.12
C ILE A 310 12.13 2.76 1.13
N ALA A 311 12.66 1.79 0.37
CA ALA A 311 14.10 1.59 0.29
C ALA A 311 14.82 2.83 -0.31
N GLN A 312 14.23 3.48 -1.32
CA GLN A 312 14.73 4.76 -1.85
C GLN A 312 14.69 5.88 -0.80
N MET A 313 13.55 6.03 -0.09
CA MET A 313 13.44 7.03 0.99
C MET A 313 14.51 6.82 2.05
N LEU A 314 14.67 5.59 2.54
CA LEU A 314 15.68 5.26 3.56
C LEU A 314 17.09 5.51 3.04
N GLY A 315 17.43 5.07 1.82
CA GLY A 315 18.75 5.31 1.25
C GLY A 315 19.07 6.80 1.04
N ILE A 316 18.10 7.63 0.68
CA ILE A 316 18.24 9.08 0.60
C ILE A 316 18.45 9.68 2.01
N LEU A 317 17.65 9.22 3.00
CA LEU A 317 17.75 9.67 4.37
C LEU A 317 19.03 9.19 5.08
N GLU A 318 19.61 8.06 4.66
CA GLU A 318 20.95 7.62 5.12
C GLU A 318 22.02 8.63 4.73
N VAL A 319 21.99 9.13 3.49
CA VAL A 319 22.94 10.15 2.98
C VAL A 319 22.75 11.49 3.69
N LYS A 320 21.51 11.90 3.97
CA LYS A 320 21.17 13.17 4.63
C LYS A 320 21.25 13.13 6.15
N ASP A 321 21.39 11.95 6.73
CA ASP A 321 21.37 11.67 8.17
C ASP A 321 20.23 12.34 8.95
N ILE A 322 19.07 11.69 8.94
CA ILE A 322 17.89 12.16 9.68
C ILE A 322 17.99 11.92 11.20
N SER A 323 18.97 11.13 11.67
CA SER A 323 19.08 10.69 13.07
C SER A 323 19.14 11.83 14.10
N PRO A 324 19.81 12.99 13.85
CA PRO A 324 19.87 14.09 14.81
C PRO A 324 18.53 14.76 15.09
N TYR A 325 17.56 14.61 14.19
CA TYR A 325 16.28 15.32 14.23
C TYR A 325 15.18 14.51 14.94
N LYS A 326 15.57 13.81 16.01
CA LYS A 326 14.67 13.03 16.85
C LYS A 326 13.52 13.88 17.40
N PRO A 327 12.27 13.37 17.39
CA PRO A 327 11.14 14.06 18.01
C PRO A 327 11.35 14.34 19.50
N VAL A 328 10.93 15.51 19.94
CA VAL A 328 10.90 15.90 21.35
C VAL A 328 9.45 15.82 21.84
N ASP A 329 9.19 15.08 22.90
CA ASP A 329 7.85 14.86 23.46
C ASP A 329 6.81 14.40 22.39
N GLY A 330 7.27 13.57 21.45
CA GLY A 330 6.44 13.06 20.36
C GLY A 330 6.20 14.08 19.23
N MET A 331 6.84 15.25 19.26
CA MET A 331 6.73 16.29 18.23
C MET A 331 7.94 16.26 17.29
N PRO A 332 7.76 15.93 16.00
CA PRO A 332 8.83 16.00 15.01
C PRO A 332 9.29 17.45 14.79
N SER A 333 10.59 17.67 14.54
CA SER A 333 11.13 18.97 14.19
C SER A 333 10.81 19.35 12.76
N ALA A 334 10.86 20.64 12.42
CA ALA A 334 10.69 21.13 11.05
C ALA A 334 11.73 20.53 10.09
N GLU A 335 12.98 20.39 10.54
CA GLU A 335 14.05 19.75 9.74
C GLU A 335 13.76 18.28 9.48
N GLY A 336 13.35 17.51 10.50
CA GLY A 336 12.97 16.11 10.35
C GLY A 336 11.82 15.92 9.34
N ILE A 337 10.78 16.78 9.43
CA ILE A 337 9.66 16.77 8.48
C ILE A 337 10.12 17.17 7.08
N HIS A 338 11.00 18.17 6.97
CA HIS A 338 11.55 18.61 5.69
C HIS A 338 12.30 17.47 4.99
N LEU A 339 13.33 16.91 5.62
CA LEU A 339 14.13 15.82 5.03
C LEU A 339 13.27 14.61 4.65
N PHE A 340 12.36 14.22 5.54
CA PHE A 340 11.43 13.11 5.29
C PHE A 340 10.52 13.37 4.08
N SER A 341 9.95 14.57 3.98
CA SER A 341 9.05 14.94 2.89
C SER A 341 9.78 15.05 1.55
N GLU A 342 10.99 15.61 1.54
CA GLU A 342 11.79 15.75 0.32
C GLU A 342 12.26 14.37 -0.19
N ALA A 343 12.68 13.45 0.71
CA ALA A 343 12.97 12.07 0.35
C ALA A 343 11.74 11.36 -0.24
N GLY A 344 10.56 11.59 0.35
CA GLY A 344 9.29 11.10 -0.18
C GLY A 344 9.03 11.61 -1.60
N ARG A 345 9.18 12.92 -1.87
CA ARG A 345 9.00 13.51 -3.22
C ARG A 345 9.82 12.80 -4.27
N LEU A 346 11.11 12.58 -3.98
CA LEU A 346 12.03 11.93 -4.89
C LEU A 346 11.64 10.47 -5.17
N ALA A 347 11.29 9.71 -4.12
CA ALA A 347 10.88 8.33 -4.26
C ALA A 347 9.55 8.18 -5.02
N TYR A 348 8.57 9.05 -4.74
CA TYR A 348 7.28 9.03 -5.46
C TYR A 348 7.41 9.46 -6.93
N ALA A 349 8.33 10.37 -7.25
CA ALA A 349 8.60 10.74 -8.63
C ALA A 349 9.06 9.52 -9.45
N ASP A 350 10.01 8.77 -8.91
CA ASP A 350 10.51 7.54 -9.55
C ASP A 350 9.45 6.43 -9.59
N ARG A 351 8.73 6.23 -8.48
CA ARG A 351 7.63 5.27 -8.38
C ARG A 351 6.59 5.47 -9.49
N ASN A 352 6.13 6.69 -9.66
CA ASN A 352 5.06 7.01 -10.60
C ASN A 352 5.48 6.81 -12.06
N ARG A 353 6.76 6.88 -12.35
CA ARG A 353 7.30 6.68 -13.70
C ARG A 353 7.58 5.23 -14.01
N TYR A 354 8.16 4.49 -13.05
CA TYR A 354 8.84 3.23 -13.36
C TYR A 354 8.19 1.98 -12.78
N VAL A 355 7.42 2.10 -11.68
CA VAL A 355 6.94 0.92 -10.97
C VAL A 355 5.55 0.50 -11.42
N ALA A 356 5.47 -0.73 -11.95
CA ALA A 356 4.23 -1.41 -12.33
C ALA A 356 4.43 -2.93 -12.17
N ASP A 357 3.50 -3.75 -12.66
CA ASP A 357 3.65 -5.21 -12.68
C ASP A 357 4.83 -5.64 -13.56
N THR A 358 5.87 -6.19 -12.93
CA THR A 358 7.11 -6.59 -13.63
C THR A 358 6.97 -7.83 -14.48
N ASP A 359 5.85 -8.54 -14.42
CA ASP A 359 5.53 -9.60 -15.38
C ASP A 359 5.18 -9.00 -16.77
N PHE A 360 4.86 -7.69 -16.84
CA PHE A 360 4.48 -6.96 -18.06
C PHE A 360 5.40 -5.79 -18.40
N VAL A 361 6.01 -5.15 -17.41
CA VAL A 361 6.76 -3.91 -17.57
C VAL A 361 8.09 -4.02 -16.83
N PRO A 362 9.23 -4.07 -17.54
CA PRO A 362 10.53 -4.14 -16.89
C PRO A 362 10.85 -2.84 -16.14
N LEU A 363 11.51 -2.97 -15.00
CA LEU A 363 12.14 -1.85 -14.30
C LEU A 363 13.39 -1.37 -15.06
N PRO A 364 13.90 -0.14 -14.79
CA PRO A 364 15.13 0.38 -15.39
C PRO A 364 16.34 -0.54 -15.21
N GLY A 365 17.15 -0.65 -16.25
CA GLY A 365 18.45 -1.32 -16.22
C GLY A 365 18.41 -2.76 -15.70
N LYS A 366 19.08 -3.00 -14.58
CA LYS A 366 19.14 -4.32 -13.91
C LYS A 366 17.97 -4.53 -12.90
N GLY A 367 16.86 -3.84 -13.06
CA GLY A 367 15.70 -4.00 -12.21
C GLY A 367 15.83 -3.27 -10.86
N VAL A 368 15.40 -3.92 -9.76
CA VAL A 368 15.41 -3.34 -8.41
C VAL A 368 16.79 -2.79 -8.04
N SER A 369 17.88 -3.48 -8.38
CA SER A 369 19.24 -3.05 -8.05
C SER A 369 19.64 -1.72 -8.68
N ALA A 370 19.13 -1.38 -9.86
CA ALA A 370 19.38 -0.07 -10.48
C ALA A 370 18.61 1.05 -9.76
N MET A 371 17.37 0.77 -9.33
CA MET A 371 16.54 1.72 -8.58
C MET A 371 17.09 2.01 -7.17
N LEU A 372 17.88 1.09 -6.60
CA LEU A 372 18.44 1.14 -5.25
C LEU A 372 19.97 1.30 -5.24
N ASP A 373 20.57 1.61 -6.39
CA ASP A 373 22.00 1.85 -6.48
C ASP A 373 22.43 3.01 -5.57
N LYS A 374 23.48 2.82 -4.77
CA LYS A 374 23.92 3.82 -3.78
C LYS A 374 24.37 5.13 -4.40
N ALA A 375 25.04 5.09 -5.56
CA ALA A 375 25.47 6.31 -6.25
C ALA A 375 24.25 7.05 -6.81
N TYR A 376 23.27 6.33 -7.35
CA TYR A 376 22.00 6.91 -7.77
C TYR A 376 21.25 7.57 -6.59
N LEU A 377 21.13 6.87 -5.46
CA LEU A 377 20.44 7.43 -4.28
C LEU A 377 21.19 8.64 -3.70
N ALA A 378 22.51 8.65 -3.71
CA ALA A 378 23.32 9.80 -3.31
C ALA A 378 23.10 10.99 -4.26
N GLN A 379 23.01 10.76 -5.57
CA GLN A 379 22.65 11.79 -6.55
C GLN A 379 21.23 12.34 -6.27
N ARG A 380 20.25 11.49 -5.97
CA ARG A 380 18.92 11.94 -5.58
C ARG A 380 18.95 12.77 -4.29
N ALA A 381 19.68 12.32 -3.28
CA ALA A 381 19.84 13.02 -2.00
C ALA A 381 20.46 14.41 -2.18
N SER A 382 21.39 14.60 -3.11
CA SER A 382 22.03 15.90 -3.37
C SER A 382 21.04 16.99 -3.84
N LEU A 383 19.87 16.61 -4.32
CA LEU A 383 18.82 17.56 -4.72
C LEU A 383 18.08 18.19 -3.52
N ILE A 384 18.20 17.59 -2.32
CA ILE A 384 17.59 18.12 -1.12
C ILE A 384 18.45 19.27 -0.58
N GLY A 385 17.96 20.50 -0.67
CA GLY A 385 18.57 21.71 -0.12
C GLY A 385 17.86 22.17 1.16
N GLU A 386 18.09 23.43 1.56
CA GLU A 386 17.45 24.05 2.72
C GLU A 386 15.97 24.38 2.50
N ARG A 387 15.59 24.56 1.26
CA ARG A 387 14.21 24.89 0.84
C ARG A 387 13.54 23.69 0.19
N SER A 388 12.21 23.60 0.37
CA SER A 388 11.43 22.59 -0.32
C SER A 388 11.56 22.72 -1.84
N MET A 389 11.78 21.59 -2.52
CA MET A 389 11.73 21.55 -4.00
C MET A 389 10.28 21.66 -4.53
N GLY A 390 9.26 21.68 -3.64
CA GLY A 390 7.85 21.74 -4.00
C GLY A 390 7.39 20.48 -4.72
N ARG A 391 8.08 20.13 -5.81
CA ARG A 391 7.87 18.95 -6.61
C ARG A 391 9.18 18.41 -7.17
N ALA A 392 9.39 17.10 -7.10
CA ALA A 392 10.54 16.42 -7.66
C ALA A 392 10.24 15.91 -9.08
N ASN A 393 11.24 15.98 -9.94
CA ASN A 393 11.27 15.20 -11.19
C ASN A 393 11.75 13.79 -10.89
N TYR A 394 11.31 12.82 -11.72
CA TYR A 394 11.89 11.48 -11.69
C TYR A 394 13.38 11.51 -12.06
N GLY A 395 14.15 10.59 -11.50
CA GLY A 395 15.56 10.44 -11.83
C GLY A 395 15.76 9.48 -13.01
N THR A 396 17.03 9.21 -13.31
CA THR A 396 17.44 8.25 -14.35
C THR A 396 18.33 7.18 -13.71
N PRO A 397 17.73 6.15 -13.07
CA PRO A 397 18.51 5.12 -12.38
C PRO A 397 19.33 4.26 -13.34
N ALA A 398 18.90 4.13 -14.60
CA ALA A 398 19.63 3.49 -15.69
C ALA A 398 19.02 3.86 -17.04
N THR A 399 19.73 3.55 -18.12
CA THR A 399 19.20 3.70 -19.48
C THR A 399 17.99 2.80 -19.69
N MET A 400 16.92 3.35 -20.26
CA MET A 400 15.68 2.66 -20.59
C MET A 400 15.56 2.47 -22.10
N GLN A 401 14.99 1.34 -22.52
CA GLN A 401 14.65 1.08 -23.93
C GLN A 401 13.33 1.74 -24.34
N VAL A 402 12.45 1.97 -23.37
CA VAL A 402 11.13 2.58 -23.57
C VAL A 402 11.00 3.79 -22.67
N ALA A 403 10.57 4.91 -23.24
CA ALA A 403 10.17 6.08 -22.47
C ALA A 403 8.75 5.83 -21.90
N TRP A 404 8.64 5.75 -20.59
CA TRP A 404 7.34 5.61 -19.92
C TRP A 404 6.71 6.98 -19.66
N GLY A 405 5.39 7.06 -19.83
CA GLY A 405 4.58 8.19 -19.38
C GLY A 405 4.45 8.24 -17.85
N ALA A 406 4.04 9.40 -17.34
CA ALA A 406 3.82 9.59 -15.92
C ALA A 406 2.43 9.06 -15.50
N ASP A 407 2.40 8.14 -14.52
CA ASP A 407 1.15 7.66 -13.97
C ASP A 407 0.57 8.66 -12.95
N THR A 408 -0.67 9.06 -13.17
CA THR A 408 -1.46 9.92 -12.30
C THR A 408 -2.49 9.16 -11.47
N ALA A 409 -2.51 7.82 -11.54
CA ALA A 409 -3.44 7.00 -10.76
C ALA A 409 -3.29 7.24 -9.26
N ILE A 410 -4.42 7.36 -8.58
CA ILE A 410 -4.53 7.61 -7.15
C ILE A 410 -4.99 6.33 -6.47
N ASP A 411 -4.13 5.74 -5.64
CA ASP A 411 -4.52 4.62 -4.78
C ASP A 411 -5.43 5.15 -3.67
N LYS A 412 -6.67 4.66 -3.57
CA LYS A 412 -7.65 5.07 -2.56
C LYS A 412 -7.38 4.42 -1.20
N PRO A 413 -7.85 5.04 -0.12
CA PRO A 413 -7.54 4.58 1.23
C PRO A 413 -8.63 3.69 1.81
N SER A 414 -8.63 2.41 1.54
CA SER A 414 -9.39 1.45 2.35
C SER A 414 -8.67 0.11 2.34
N THR A 415 -8.07 -0.23 3.44
CA THR A 415 -7.13 -1.33 3.55
C THR A 415 -7.06 -1.75 5.02
N SER A 416 -6.74 -2.99 5.31
CA SER A 416 -6.38 -3.48 6.64
C SER A 416 -4.94 -3.94 6.66
N HIS A 417 -4.32 -3.88 7.83
CA HIS A 417 -2.97 -4.39 8.05
C HIS A 417 -2.91 -5.19 9.34
N PHE A 418 -2.07 -6.23 9.36
CA PHE A 418 -1.75 -6.97 10.55
C PHE A 418 -0.34 -7.58 10.49
N VAL A 419 0.20 -7.84 11.67
CA VAL A 419 1.49 -8.49 11.87
C VAL A 419 1.36 -9.61 12.90
N ALA A 420 2.15 -10.66 12.76
CA ALA A 420 2.23 -11.75 13.71
C ALA A 420 3.66 -12.27 13.84
N VAL A 421 4.02 -12.70 15.05
CA VAL A 421 5.24 -13.49 15.33
C VAL A 421 4.85 -14.72 16.12
N ASP A 422 5.47 -15.86 15.80
CA ASP A 422 5.18 -17.12 16.44
C ASP A 422 6.29 -17.58 17.41
N ALA A 423 6.03 -18.67 18.12
CA ALA A 423 6.98 -19.24 19.08
C ALA A 423 8.13 -20.02 18.42
N PHE A 424 8.12 -20.17 17.09
CA PHE A 424 9.11 -20.94 16.33
C PHE A 424 10.17 -20.04 15.67
N GLY A 425 10.06 -18.72 15.86
CA GLY A 425 10.93 -17.70 15.24
C GLY A 425 10.40 -17.16 13.92
N GLY A 426 9.22 -17.59 13.49
CA GLY A 426 8.54 -17.07 12.32
C GLY A 426 7.88 -15.73 12.59
N GLY A 427 7.77 -14.91 11.54
CA GLY A 427 7.08 -13.63 11.62
C GLY A 427 6.60 -13.15 10.28
N LEU A 428 5.49 -12.43 10.26
CA LEU A 428 4.90 -11.89 9.05
C LEU A 428 4.38 -10.46 9.21
N SER A 429 4.25 -9.82 8.05
CA SER A 429 3.58 -8.56 7.84
C SER A 429 2.68 -8.70 6.62
N MET A 430 1.37 -8.45 6.76
CA MET A 430 0.40 -8.60 5.68
C MET A 430 -0.50 -7.38 5.58
N THR A 431 -0.59 -6.84 4.36
CA THR A 431 -1.51 -5.76 4.00
C THR A 431 -2.54 -6.30 3.00
N THR A 432 -3.81 -6.07 3.23
CA THR A 432 -4.94 -6.65 2.51
C THR A 432 -6.01 -5.62 2.23
N SER A 433 -6.65 -5.67 1.05
CA SER A 433 -7.53 -4.59 0.59
C SER A 433 -8.64 -5.10 -0.33
N VAL A 434 -9.76 -4.36 -0.34
CA VAL A 434 -10.75 -4.36 -1.42
C VAL A 434 -10.70 -3.07 -2.25
N GLU A 435 -9.72 -2.23 -2.04
CA GLU A 435 -9.32 -0.92 -2.58
C GLU A 435 -10.08 0.23 -1.92
N ASP A 436 -11.18 0.73 -2.44
CA ASP A 436 -11.97 1.82 -1.84
C ASP A 436 -12.93 1.28 -0.77
N ALA A 437 -13.51 2.15 0.06
CA ALA A 437 -14.44 1.72 1.10
C ALA A 437 -15.56 0.84 0.51
N PHE A 438 -15.75 -0.37 1.04
CA PHE A 438 -16.67 -1.38 0.53
C PHE A 438 -16.41 -1.83 -0.92
N GLY A 439 -15.21 -1.62 -1.44
CA GLY A 439 -14.81 -2.07 -2.79
C GLY A 439 -15.71 -1.54 -3.90
N ALA A 440 -16.18 -2.42 -4.76
CA ALA A 440 -17.08 -2.11 -5.87
C ALA A 440 -18.54 -1.82 -5.43
N ARG A 441 -18.82 -1.76 -4.12
CA ARG A 441 -20.16 -1.69 -3.52
C ARG A 441 -21.09 -2.82 -3.98
N GLN A 442 -20.51 -3.96 -4.30
CA GLN A 442 -21.23 -5.18 -4.65
C GLN A 442 -20.96 -6.26 -3.62
N MET A 443 -22.02 -6.82 -3.04
CA MET A 443 -21.95 -7.91 -2.08
C MET A 443 -22.47 -9.21 -2.70
N VAL A 444 -21.74 -10.30 -2.54
CA VAL A 444 -22.10 -11.63 -3.02
C VAL A 444 -21.64 -12.69 -2.02
N ASP A 445 -22.43 -13.73 -1.78
CA ASP A 445 -22.09 -14.84 -0.89
C ASP A 445 -21.61 -14.41 0.52
N GLY A 446 -22.09 -13.24 0.97
CA GLY A 446 -21.79 -12.67 2.27
C GLY A 446 -20.50 -11.83 2.35
N PHE A 447 -19.79 -11.55 1.26
CA PHE A 447 -18.59 -10.70 1.26
C PHE A 447 -18.63 -9.63 0.17
N MET A 448 -17.83 -8.55 0.36
CA MET A 448 -17.70 -7.44 -0.59
C MET A 448 -16.71 -7.80 -1.71
N LEU A 449 -17.02 -7.39 -2.94
CA LEU A 449 -16.12 -7.46 -4.08
C LEU A 449 -15.19 -6.25 -4.15
N ASN A 450 -13.95 -6.47 -4.54
CA ASN A 450 -12.96 -5.42 -4.73
C ASN A 450 -13.30 -4.50 -5.91
N ASN A 451 -12.76 -3.29 -5.91
CA ASN A 451 -12.69 -2.40 -7.07
C ASN A 451 -11.24 -2.14 -7.50
N GLN A 452 -10.38 -3.13 -7.33
CA GLN A 452 -8.93 -2.98 -7.35
C GLN A 452 -8.37 -2.55 -8.70
N LEU A 453 -9.10 -2.81 -9.81
CA LEU A 453 -8.62 -2.41 -11.14
C LEU A 453 -8.57 -0.88 -11.30
N THR A 454 -9.21 -0.11 -10.42
CA THR A 454 -9.09 1.36 -10.42
C THR A 454 -7.72 1.86 -9.96
N ASP A 455 -6.84 0.98 -9.46
CA ASP A 455 -5.43 1.30 -9.21
C ASP A 455 -4.58 1.32 -10.50
N PHE A 456 -5.10 0.85 -11.63
CA PHE A 456 -4.51 1.15 -12.93
C PHE A 456 -4.65 2.63 -13.28
N SER A 457 -3.77 3.11 -14.15
CA SER A 457 -3.98 4.38 -14.83
C SER A 457 -5.22 4.29 -15.73
N PHE A 458 -6.09 5.31 -15.68
CA PHE A 458 -7.25 5.39 -16.56
C PHE A 458 -6.85 5.86 -17.96
N ASP A 459 -5.70 6.54 -18.08
CA ASP A 459 -5.04 6.86 -19.33
C ASP A 459 -4.01 5.79 -19.67
N SER A 460 -3.94 5.37 -20.92
CA SER A 460 -2.97 4.37 -21.38
C SER A 460 -1.61 4.97 -21.72
N GLN A 461 -1.57 6.28 -22.03
CA GLN A 461 -0.39 7.03 -22.43
C GLN A 461 -0.49 8.51 -22.06
N ASP A 462 0.64 9.19 -22.03
CA ASP A 462 0.75 10.65 -21.97
C ASP A 462 1.63 11.18 -23.12
N ALA A 463 2.06 12.45 -23.03
CA ALA A 463 2.91 13.06 -24.07
C ALA A 463 4.32 12.43 -24.17
N ASP A 464 4.78 11.73 -23.12
CA ASP A 464 6.10 11.09 -23.08
C ASP A 464 6.07 9.64 -23.55
N GLY A 465 4.89 9.01 -23.63
CA GLY A 465 4.73 7.64 -24.09
C GLY A 465 3.69 6.83 -23.30
N PRO A 466 3.71 5.49 -23.43
CA PRO A 466 2.78 4.63 -22.72
C PRO A 466 3.00 4.67 -21.22
N ILE A 467 1.92 4.60 -20.44
CA ILE A 467 2.01 4.56 -18.97
C ILE A 467 2.30 3.13 -18.53
N ALA A 468 3.34 2.96 -17.68
CA ALA A 468 3.75 1.65 -17.19
C ALA A 468 2.60 0.89 -16.50
N ASN A 469 1.78 1.61 -15.71
CA ASN A 469 0.65 1.06 -14.96
C ASN A 469 -0.68 1.10 -15.74
N ARG A 470 -0.68 1.11 -17.08
CA ARG A 470 -1.91 1.01 -17.90
C ARG A 470 -2.55 -0.36 -17.78
N VAL A 471 -3.84 -0.45 -18.07
CA VAL A 471 -4.59 -1.72 -18.09
C VAL A 471 -4.06 -2.64 -19.19
N GLN A 472 -3.89 -3.92 -18.87
CA GLN A 472 -3.63 -5.01 -19.81
C GLN A 472 -4.28 -6.31 -19.29
N ALA A 473 -4.70 -7.20 -20.19
CA ALA A 473 -5.27 -8.50 -19.81
C ALA A 473 -4.35 -9.31 -18.89
N GLY A 474 -4.87 -9.83 -17.81
CA GLY A 474 -4.13 -10.63 -16.83
C GLY A 474 -3.13 -9.87 -15.95
N LYS A 475 -2.91 -8.58 -16.19
CA LYS A 475 -1.99 -7.74 -15.44
C LYS A 475 -2.53 -7.40 -14.05
N ARG A 476 -1.63 -7.21 -13.09
CA ARG A 476 -1.93 -6.73 -11.74
C ARG A 476 -1.75 -5.22 -11.67
N PRO A 477 -2.71 -4.46 -11.13
CA PRO A 477 -2.53 -3.02 -10.94
C PRO A 477 -1.45 -2.75 -9.89
N ARG A 478 -0.70 -1.65 -10.09
CA ARG A 478 0.27 -1.20 -9.08
C ARG A 478 -0.43 -0.99 -7.73
N SER A 479 0.31 -1.19 -6.64
CA SER A 479 -0.15 -0.99 -5.28
C SER A 479 0.84 -0.19 -4.46
N ALA A 480 0.34 0.54 -3.46
CA ALA A 480 1.16 1.15 -2.40
C ALA A 480 1.20 0.33 -1.11
N MET A 481 0.53 -0.83 -1.04
CA MET A 481 0.58 -1.72 0.12
C MET A 481 2.03 -2.12 0.42
N SER A 482 2.50 -1.85 1.64
CA SER A 482 3.91 -1.94 2.03
C SER A 482 4.11 -2.79 3.29
N PRO A 483 3.75 -4.08 3.26
CA PRO A 483 4.16 -4.95 4.36
C PRO A 483 5.69 -4.96 4.44
N THR A 484 6.24 -4.83 5.66
CA THR A 484 7.68 -4.65 5.86
C THR A 484 8.18 -5.51 7.01
N LEU A 485 9.31 -6.18 6.80
CA LEU A 485 10.09 -6.89 7.81
C LEU A 485 11.49 -6.29 7.89
N VAL A 486 12.02 -6.10 9.10
CA VAL A 486 13.36 -5.59 9.35
C VAL A 486 14.17 -6.59 10.14
N PHE A 487 15.40 -6.80 9.72
CA PHE A 487 16.33 -7.74 10.33
C PHE A 487 17.58 -7.00 10.82
N ASP A 488 18.13 -7.44 11.93
CA ASP A 488 19.47 -7.05 12.36
C ASP A 488 20.48 -7.64 11.38
N LYS A 489 21.35 -6.80 10.80
CA LYS A 489 22.27 -7.20 9.76
C LYS A 489 23.35 -8.17 10.24
N GLY A 490 23.77 -8.04 11.49
CA GLY A 490 24.80 -8.91 12.08
C GLY A 490 24.30 -10.30 12.45
N THR A 491 23.08 -10.37 13.01
CA THR A 491 22.50 -11.62 13.53
C THR A 491 21.48 -12.27 12.61
N GLN A 492 21.02 -11.54 11.59
CA GLN A 492 19.95 -11.94 10.66
C GLN A 492 18.61 -12.23 11.36
N ARG A 493 18.43 -11.75 12.60
CA ARG A 493 17.19 -11.95 13.36
C ARG A 493 16.15 -10.90 13.01
N LEU A 494 14.90 -11.31 12.92
CA LEU A 494 13.76 -10.39 12.79
C LEU A 494 13.71 -9.46 14.01
N VAL A 495 13.69 -8.14 13.75
CA VAL A 495 13.64 -7.10 14.80
C VAL A 495 12.39 -6.25 14.72
N LEU A 496 11.74 -6.15 13.55
CA LEU A 496 10.50 -5.40 13.38
C LEU A 496 9.67 -5.97 12.24
N ALA A 497 8.38 -6.17 12.50
CA ALA A 497 7.35 -6.38 11.48
C ALA A 497 6.38 -5.20 11.56
N THR A 498 6.07 -4.53 10.44
CA THR A 498 5.17 -3.38 10.42
C THR A 498 4.54 -3.16 9.05
N GLY A 499 3.48 -2.38 9.02
CA GLY A 499 2.81 -1.90 7.83
C GLY A 499 1.56 -1.10 8.19
N SER A 500 0.85 -0.63 7.19
CA SER A 500 -0.30 0.26 7.35
C SER A 500 -1.30 0.12 6.21
N PRO A 501 -2.60 0.38 6.42
CA PRO A 501 -3.51 0.88 5.40
C PRO A 501 -3.28 2.36 5.12
N GLY A 502 -3.93 2.90 4.07
CA GLY A 502 -3.93 4.34 3.79
C GLY A 502 -3.70 4.73 2.33
N GLY A 503 -4.00 3.86 1.36
CA GLY A 503 -3.80 4.13 -0.06
C GLY A 503 -2.35 4.50 -0.37
N SER A 504 -2.13 5.48 -1.23
CA SER A 504 -0.77 5.92 -1.58
C SER A 504 0.03 6.48 -0.39
N ALA A 505 -0.61 6.94 0.70
CA ALA A 505 0.07 7.42 1.91
C ALA A 505 0.72 6.30 2.75
N ILE A 506 0.39 5.03 2.50
CA ILE A 506 0.97 3.87 3.20
C ILE A 506 2.49 3.91 3.24
N ILE A 507 3.12 4.28 2.13
CA ILE A 507 4.58 4.37 2.00
C ILE A 507 5.15 5.33 3.05
N ASN A 508 4.57 6.53 3.18
CA ASN A 508 4.98 7.51 4.18
C ASN A 508 4.71 7.03 5.61
N TYR A 509 3.56 6.40 5.87
CA TYR A 509 3.22 5.89 7.20
C TYR A 509 4.21 4.81 7.67
N VAL A 510 4.53 3.87 6.79
CA VAL A 510 5.49 2.81 7.10
C VAL A 510 6.91 3.37 7.24
N ALA A 511 7.35 4.23 6.30
CA ALA A 511 8.66 4.88 6.38
C ALA A 511 8.82 5.70 7.67
N LYS A 512 7.75 6.39 8.14
CA LYS A 512 7.76 7.10 9.43
C LYS A 512 8.04 6.15 10.61
N VAL A 513 7.42 4.98 10.64
CA VAL A 513 7.68 3.98 11.70
C VAL A 513 9.10 3.45 11.62
N LEU A 514 9.63 3.22 10.42
CA LEU A 514 11.01 2.77 10.23
C LEU A 514 12.00 3.84 10.73
N VAL A 515 11.86 5.08 10.30
CA VAL A 515 12.70 6.18 10.80
C VAL A 515 12.55 6.33 12.33
N GLY A 516 11.32 6.30 12.85
CA GLY A 516 11.05 6.37 14.29
C GLY A 516 11.78 5.30 15.11
N THR A 517 11.76 4.05 14.61
CA THR A 517 12.36 2.92 15.34
C THR A 517 13.86 2.76 15.09
N LEU A 518 14.33 2.97 13.85
CA LEU A 518 15.70 2.66 13.44
C LEU A 518 16.66 3.83 13.63
N ASP A 519 16.21 5.07 13.40
CA ASP A 519 17.02 6.28 13.55
C ASP A 519 16.81 6.96 14.89
N TRP A 520 15.54 7.13 15.27
CA TRP A 520 15.20 7.88 16.49
C TRP A 520 15.07 7.00 17.73
N GLN A 521 15.27 5.67 17.59
CA GLN A 521 15.27 4.70 18.69
C GLN A 521 14.01 4.74 19.57
N LEU A 522 12.88 5.06 18.96
CA LEU A 522 11.58 4.98 19.62
C LEU A 522 11.13 3.50 19.69
N ASP A 523 10.32 3.17 20.68
CA ASP A 523 9.60 1.92 20.59
C ASP A 523 8.52 1.99 19.50
N VAL A 524 8.05 0.81 19.05
CA VAL A 524 7.13 0.75 17.91
C VAL A 524 5.80 1.46 18.19
N GLN A 525 5.30 1.48 19.44
CA GLN A 525 4.08 2.20 19.78
C GLN A 525 4.30 3.72 19.73
N GLN A 526 5.43 4.20 20.24
CA GLN A 526 5.81 5.62 20.13
C GLN A 526 5.93 6.04 18.66
N ALA A 527 6.63 5.24 17.84
CA ALA A 527 6.81 5.52 16.41
C ALA A 527 5.46 5.52 15.64
N ILE A 528 4.55 4.59 15.95
CA ILE A 528 3.19 4.55 15.41
C ILE A 528 2.40 5.81 15.80
N SER A 529 2.54 6.25 17.06
CA SER A 529 1.79 7.37 17.64
C SER A 529 2.26 8.75 17.19
N LEU A 530 3.44 8.87 16.56
CA LEU A 530 3.90 10.13 15.97
C LEU A 530 2.86 10.70 14.99
N PRO A 531 2.77 12.04 14.85
CA PRO A 531 1.98 12.66 13.80
C PRO A 531 2.33 12.07 12.42
N ASN A 532 1.33 11.80 11.62
CA ASN A 532 1.56 11.41 10.24
C ASN A 532 2.00 12.62 9.42
N MET A 533 2.99 12.41 8.56
CA MET A 533 3.62 13.47 7.77
C MET A 533 4.24 12.89 6.50
N GLY A 534 4.55 13.73 5.53
CA GLY A 534 5.29 13.37 4.34
C GLY A 534 4.83 14.09 3.08
N SER A 535 5.28 13.63 1.92
CA SER A 535 4.81 14.11 0.63
C SER A 535 4.73 12.96 -0.37
N ARG A 536 3.70 12.98 -1.19
CA ARG A 536 3.50 12.09 -2.34
C ARG A 536 3.86 12.77 -3.67
N ASN A 537 4.90 13.61 -3.63
CA ASN A 537 5.35 14.48 -4.71
C ASN A 537 4.37 15.63 -5.05
N GLY A 538 3.65 16.10 -4.04
CA GLY A 538 2.77 17.25 -4.07
C GLY A 538 2.97 18.12 -2.82
N PRO A 539 1.94 18.71 -2.22
CA PRO A 539 2.06 19.39 -0.93
C PRO A 539 2.70 18.52 0.15
N THR A 540 3.31 19.14 1.13
CA THR A 540 3.69 18.44 2.37
C THR A 540 2.43 18.21 3.18
N GLU A 541 2.09 16.94 3.37
CA GLU A 541 0.90 16.50 4.08
C GLU A 541 1.23 16.33 5.55
N ILE A 542 0.43 16.92 6.42
CA ILE A 542 0.59 16.90 7.88
C ILE A 542 -0.74 16.54 8.50
N GLU A 543 -0.70 15.69 9.53
CA GLU A 543 -1.88 15.32 10.30
C GLU A 543 -2.45 16.54 11.05
N ALA A 544 -3.71 16.86 10.78
CA ALA A 544 -4.38 18.04 11.30
C ALA A 544 -4.40 18.07 12.84
N GLY A 545 -4.05 19.21 13.40
CA GLY A 545 -4.04 19.44 14.86
C GLY A 545 -2.98 18.66 15.65
N ARG A 546 -2.05 17.95 14.96
CA ARG A 546 -1.05 17.10 15.62
C ARG A 546 0.39 17.61 15.49
N VAL A 547 0.62 18.63 14.67
CA VAL A 547 1.92 19.30 14.54
C VAL A 547 1.81 20.72 15.03
N ALA A 548 2.77 21.17 15.84
CA ALA A 548 2.74 22.51 16.44
C ALA A 548 2.74 23.63 15.38
N PRO A 549 1.96 24.70 15.57
CA PRO A 549 1.91 25.82 14.61
C PRO A 549 3.28 26.46 14.32
N ALA A 550 4.20 26.48 15.30
CA ALA A 550 5.56 26.95 15.10
C ALA A 550 6.33 26.11 14.07
N VAL A 551 6.25 24.78 14.16
CA VAL A 551 6.86 23.84 13.19
C VAL A 551 6.27 24.03 11.79
N ILE A 552 4.95 24.22 11.71
CA ILE A 552 4.27 24.51 10.44
C ILE A 552 4.76 25.86 9.86
N GLY A 553 4.95 26.88 10.72
CA GLY A 553 5.51 28.19 10.33
C GLY A 553 6.91 28.05 9.73
N GLU A 554 7.80 27.30 10.38
CA GLU A 554 9.15 27.03 9.89
C GLU A 554 9.16 26.31 8.53
N LEU A 555 8.29 25.30 8.36
CA LEU A 555 8.14 24.60 7.08
C LEU A 555 7.67 25.54 5.94
N LYS A 556 6.69 26.40 6.24
CA LYS A 556 6.24 27.43 5.28
C LYS A 556 7.36 28.41 4.92
N ALA A 557 8.18 28.82 5.88
CA ALA A 557 9.35 29.69 5.64
C ALA A 557 10.39 29.00 4.73
N ARG A 558 10.51 27.67 4.78
CA ARG A 558 11.32 26.85 3.87
C ARG A 558 10.65 26.66 2.48
N GLY A 559 9.47 27.20 2.25
CA GLY A 559 8.76 27.11 0.98
C GLY A 559 7.86 25.89 0.83
N HIS A 560 7.59 25.11 1.89
CA HIS A 560 6.62 24.04 1.81
C HIS A 560 5.20 24.56 1.62
N GLN A 561 4.50 24.00 0.66
CA GLN A 561 3.05 24.08 0.58
C GLN A 561 2.48 23.04 1.55
N ILE A 562 1.84 23.48 2.62
CA ILE A 562 1.32 22.60 3.67
C ILE A 562 -0.13 22.28 3.40
N ARG A 563 -0.46 20.97 3.50
CA ARG A 563 -1.81 20.44 3.50
C ARG A 563 -2.07 19.73 4.82
N GLU A 564 -2.88 20.35 5.66
CA GLU A 564 -3.37 19.72 6.87
C GLU A 564 -4.64 18.93 6.57
N SER A 565 -4.69 17.67 6.99
CA SER A 565 -5.86 16.80 6.82
C SER A 565 -5.84 15.67 7.84
N ASP A 566 -6.98 15.02 8.03
CA ASP A 566 -7.04 13.77 8.76
C ASP A 566 -6.17 12.72 8.05
N GLN A 567 -5.14 12.24 8.74
CA GLN A 567 -4.20 11.25 8.24
C GLN A 567 -4.47 9.91 8.94
N ASN A 568 -5.57 9.26 8.55
CA ASN A 568 -6.08 8.06 9.23
C ASN A 568 -5.28 6.81 8.84
N SER A 569 -4.05 6.68 9.33
CA SER A 569 -3.27 5.43 9.25
C SER A 569 -3.93 4.32 10.08
N GLY A 570 -3.47 3.09 9.93
CA GLY A 570 -3.89 1.94 10.74
C GLY A 570 -2.68 1.05 10.99
N LEU A 571 -1.59 1.70 11.38
CA LEU A 571 -0.30 1.08 11.63
C LEU A 571 -0.41 -0.03 12.68
N GLN A 572 0.19 -1.17 12.37
CA GLN A 572 0.44 -2.25 13.34
C GLN A 572 1.92 -2.57 13.30
N GLY A 573 2.50 -2.87 14.45
CA GLY A 573 3.91 -3.22 14.49
C GLY A 573 4.24 -4.12 15.67
N ILE A 574 5.21 -5.02 15.46
CA ILE A 574 5.80 -5.87 16.51
C ILE A 574 7.31 -5.70 16.41
N GLN A 575 7.94 -5.22 17.48
CA GLN A 575 9.36 -4.97 17.58
C GLN A 575 10.00 -5.93 18.58
N ARG A 576 11.16 -6.48 18.25
CA ARG A 576 11.98 -7.23 19.19
C ARG A 576 12.80 -6.27 20.06
N ARG A 577 12.69 -6.37 21.36
CA ARG A 577 13.42 -5.54 22.33
C ARG A 577 14.19 -6.41 23.31
N VAL A 578 15.27 -5.87 23.86
CA VAL A 578 15.99 -6.47 24.98
C VAL A 578 15.72 -5.61 26.22
N VAL A 579 15.10 -6.20 27.24
CA VAL A 579 14.79 -5.55 28.51
C VAL A 579 15.37 -6.45 29.60
N ASP A 580 16.19 -5.89 30.48
CA ASP A 580 16.90 -6.61 31.55
C ASP A 580 17.65 -7.86 31.05
N GLY A 581 18.32 -7.72 29.88
CA GLY A 581 19.08 -8.79 29.24
C GLY A 581 18.24 -9.90 28.57
N LYS A 582 16.90 -9.81 28.63
CA LYS A 582 15.99 -10.78 28.01
C LYS A 582 15.33 -10.21 26.76
N ALA A 583 15.37 -10.99 25.68
CA ALA A 583 14.66 -10.63 24.45
C ALA A 583 13.16 -10.86 24.61
N GLN A 584 12.37 -9.88 24.20
CA GLN A 584 10.91 -9.97 24.18
C GLN A 584 10.35 -9.25 22.94
N TRP A 585 9.14 -9.60 22.56
CA TRP A 585 8.36 -8.87 21.60
C TRP A 585 7.62 -7.71 22.25
N PHE A 586 7.56 -6.58 21.57
CA PHE A 586 6.81 -5.40 22.00
C PHE A 586 5.94 -4.94 20.82
N GLY A 587 4.63 -5.00 21.00
CA GLY A 587 3.65 -4.69 19.96
C GLY A 587 3.01 -3.33 20.16
N GLY A 588 2.71 -2.66 19.03
CA GLY A 588 1.98 -1.40 18.98
C GLY A 588 0.83 -1.46 17.98
N ALA A 589 -0.23 -0.71 18.26
CA ALA A 589 -1.39 -0.54 17.40
C ALA A 589 -1.74 0.94 17.24
N ASP A 590 -2.26 1.30 16.06
CA ASP A 590 -2.55 2.69 15.71
C ASP A 590 -3.65 3.29 16.60
N PRO A 591 -3.40 4.43 17.26
CA PRO A 591 -4.42 5.12 18.06
C PRO A 591 -5.57 5.71 17.24
N ARG A 592 -5.44 5.77 15.91
CA ARG A 592 -6.45 6.31 14.98
C ARG A 592 -7.50 5.29 14.57
N ARG A 593 -7.30 4.01 14.91
CA ARG A 593 -8.21 2.89 14.59
C ARG A 593 -8.43 1.98 15.79
N GLU A 594 -9.34 1.00 15.63
CA GLU A 594 -9.79 0.10 16.70
C GLU A 594 -8.80 -1.03 17.03
N GLY A 595 -7.74 -1.22 16.24
CA GLY A 595 -6.78 -2.32 16.39
C GLY A 595 -6.19 -2.46 17.78
N ILE A 596 -5.81 -3.68 18.14
CA ILE A 596 -5.16 -4.02 19.40
C ILE A 596 -3.99 -4.98 19.20
N VAL A 597 -3.24 -5.21 20.29
CA VAL A 597 -2.15 -6.18 20.37
C VAL A 597 -2.48 -7.26 21.39
N LEU A 598 -2.27 -8.54 21.06
CA LEU A 598 -2.35 -9.68 21.96
C LEU A 598 -1.08 -10.55 21.83
N GLY A 599 -0.61 -11.08 22.96
CA GLY A 599 0.57 -11.95 23.01
C GLY A 599 0.73 -12.61 24.39
N ASP A 600 1.53 -13.70 24.44
CA ASP A 600 1.90 -14.49 25.65
C ASP A 600 3.42 -14.53 25.85
#